data_b5d8bdfacf14086e6872a5a3ab32bc22
#
_entry.id   b5d8bdfacf14086e6872a5a3ab32bc22
#
_cell.length_a   1.000
_cell.length_b   1.000
_cell.length_c   1.000
_cell.angle_alpha   90.00
_cell.angle_beta   90.00
_cell.angle_gamma   90.00
#
_symmetry.space_group_name_H-M   'P 1'
#
loop_
_entity.id
_entity.type
_entity.pdbx_description
1 polymer ?
#
loop_
_entity_poly.entity_id
_entity_poly.type
_entity_poly.pdbx_seq_one_letter_code
_entity_poly.pdbx_strand_id
1 'polypeptide(L)'
;MRIVHLSDIHLNSNNKEDLKNYYVESLIEDLSNFSQEKKIDLILITGDLVDKGGNSLGAEPYKFFQDNFITPISAALDVPSNHFLIIPGNHDINKEFIKVDNEFYLSEKLNCKLANQYVEDLKNEIKDENKRIEQFKTFEKELHSLTENYTF
;
A
#
# COMPACT_ATOMS: atom_id res chain seq x y z
N MET A 1 19.90 -12.27 -6.82
CA MET A 1 18.64 -11.53 -6.70
C MET A 1 18.97 -10.09 -6.41
N ARG A 2 18.33 -9.14 -7.12
CA ARG A 2 18.43 -7.68 -6.87
C ARG A 2 17.07 -7.16 -6.48
N ILE A 3 16.98 -6.58 -5.30
CA ILE A 3 15.75 -6.05 -4.72
C ILE A 3 15.87 -4.54 -4.63
N VAL A 4 14.85 -3.81 -5.08
CA VAL A 4 14.65 -2.39 -4.79
C VAL A 4 13.70 -2.28 -3.61
N HIS A 5 14.03 -1.45 -2.63
CA HIS A 5 13.17 -1.17 -1.49
C HIS A 5 12.78 0.30 -1.48
N LEU A 6 11.49 0.56 -1.49
CA LEU A 6 10.87 1.87 -1.43
C LEU A 6 9.94 1.95 -0.23
N SER A 7 9.75 3.12 0.34
CA SER A 7 8.76 3.39 1.39
C SER A 7 8.36 4.86 1.42
N ASP A 8 7.31 5.19 2.15
CA ASP A 8 6.95 6.57 2.50
C ASP A 8 6.71 7.49 1.28
N ILE A 9 5.99 6.98 0.28
CA ILE A 9 5.69 7.72 -0.95
C ILE A 9 4.67 8.83 -0.68
N HIS A 10 3.70 8.60 0.22
CA HIS A 10 2.70 9.55 0.69
C HIS A 10 1.97 10.31 -0.43
N LEU A 11 1.56 9.59 -1.47
CA LEU A 11 0.84 10.19 -2.60
C LEU A 11 -0.45 10.86 -2.14
N ASN A 12 -0.63 12.13 -2.51
CA ASN A 12 -1.80 12.94 -2.19
C ASN A 12 -2.07 13.98 -3.27
N SER A 13 -3.15 14.76 -3.13
CA SER A 13 -3.55 15.76 -4.13
C SER A 13 -2.52 16.87 -4.34
N ASN A 14 -1.66 17.15 -3.36
CA ASN A 14 -0.68 18.25 -3.45
C ASN A 14 0.58 17.83 -4.20
N ASN A 15 0.98 16.55 -4.12
CA ASN A 15 2.21 16.05 -4.74
C ASN A 15 1.98 15.16 -5.96
N LYS A 16 0.73 14.89 -6.35
CA LYS A 16 0.41 13.96 -7.46
C LYS A 16 1.03 14.36 -8.80
N GLU A 17 1.07 15.67 -9.10
CA GLU A 17 1.66 16.17 -10.34
C GLU A 17 3.19 16.09 -10.29
N ASP A 18 3.80 16.41 -9.16
CA ASP A 18 5.25 16.32 -8.97
C ASP A 18 5.71 14.86 -9.00
N LEU A 19 4.94 13.95 -8.37
CA LEU A 19 5.22 12.53 -8.43
C LEU A 19 5.28 12.05 -9.89
N LYS A 20 4.26 12.38 -10.67
CA LYS A 20 4.13 11.95 -12.07
C LYS A 20 5.20 12.56 -12.97
N ASN A 21 5.45 13.87 -12.84
CA ASN A 21 6.25 14.62 -13.81
C ASN A 21 7.74 14.68 -13.48
N TYR A 22 8.11 14.39 -12.23
CA TYR A 22 9.51 14.53 -11.79
C TYR A 22 10.03 13.31 -11.04
N TYR A 23 9.33 12.87 -9.96
CA TYR A 23 9.88 11.83 -9.10
C TYR A 23 9.94 10.46 -9.77
N VAL A 24 8.89 10.08 -10.50
CA VAL A 24 8.84 8.78 -11.18
C VAL A 24 9.86 8.72 -12.31
N GLU A 25 10.01 9.79 -13.11
CA GLU A 25 11.01 9.85 -14.17
C GLU A 25 12.43 9.74 -13.62
N SER A 26 12.75 10.52 -12.58
CA SER A 26 14.08 10.48 -11.95
C SER A 26 14.36 9.11 -11.32
N LEU A 27 13.37 8.50 -10.66
CA LEU A 27 13.50 7.16 -10.09
C LEU A 27 13.73 6.11 -11.18
N ILE A 28 13.01 6.20 -12.30
CA ILE A 28 13.20 5.29 -13.45
C ILE A 28 14.61 5.44 -14.02
N GLU A 29 15.12 6.66 -14.17
CA GLU A 29 16.47 6.91 -14.65
C GLU A 29 17.51 6.26 -13.74
N ASP A 30 17.42 6.48 -12.43
CA ASP A 30 18.32 5.90 -11.45
C ASP A 30 18.27 4.37 -11.46
N LEU A 31 17.07 3.80 -11.41
CA LEU A 31 16.89 2.35 -11.39
C LEU A 31 17.31 1.70 -12.72
N SER A 32 17.11 2.37 -13.84
CA SER A 32 17.58 1.91 -15.15
C SER A 32 19.10 1.84 -15.20
N ASN A 33 19.80 2.84 -14.66
CA ASN A 33 21.25 2.83 -14.54
C ASN A 33 21.76 1.65 -13.69
N PHE A 34 21.11 1.39 -12.55
CA PHE A 34 21.41 0.22 -11.71
C PHE A 34 21.12 -1.11 -12.41
N SER A 35 20.10 -1.16 -13.25
CA SER A 35 19.66 -2.39 -13.92
C SER A 35 20.58 -2.81 -15.08
N GLN A 36 21.43 -1.91 -15.60
CA GLN A 36 22.36 -2.21 -16.71
C GLN A 36 23.31 -3.38 -16.41
N GLU A 37 23.80 -3.48 -15.18
CA GLU A 37 24.70 -4.56 -14.77
C GLU A 37 23.94 -5.86 -14.44
N LYS A 38 22.76 -5.74 -13.86
CA LYS A 38 21.93 -6.86 -13.45
C LYS A 38 20.46 -6.42 -13.33
N LYS A 39 19.55 -7.21 -13.91
CA LYS A 39 18.11 -6.96 -13.80
C LYS A 39 17.65 -6.87 -12.33
N ILE A 40 16.63 -6.02 -12.12
CA ILE A 40 15.88 -5.97 -10.87
C ILE A 40 14.90 -7.14 -10.86
N ASP A 41 14.97 -7.96 -9.81
CA ASP A 41 14.12 -9.14 -9.68
C ASP A 41 12.80 -8.83 -8.93
N LEU A 42 12.84 -7.84 -8.02
CA LEU A 42 11.73 -7.53 -7.12
C LEU A 42 11.76 -6.06 -6.70
N ILE A 43 10.59 -5.46 -6.56
CA ILE A 43 10.41 -4.15 -5.95
C ILE A 43 9.53 -4.32 -4.70
N LEU A 44 10.07 -3.93 -3.56
CA LEU A 44 9.40 -4.00 -2.27
C LEU A 44 8.97 -2.59 -1.86
N ILE A 45 7.67 -2.37 -1.59
CA ILE A 45 7.14 -1.10 -1.11
C ILE A 45 6.57 -1.31 0.29
N THR A 46 7.26 -0.76 1.30
CA THR A 46 6.94 -1.02 2.71
C THR A 46 6.24 0.16 3.36
N GLY A 47 4.96 0.31 2.99
CA GLY A 47 4.05 1.22 3.65
C GLY A 47 4.00 2.64 3.10
N ASP A 48 2.93 3.33 3.48
CA ASP A 48 2.63 4.73 3.20
C ASP A 48 2.66 5.06 1.69
N LEU A 49 1.95 4.22 0.92
CA LEU A 49 1.78 4.41 -0.52
C LEU A 49 1.02 5.71 -0.80
N VAL A 50 -0.08 5.91 -0.07
CA VAL A 50 -0.92 7.11 -0.16
C VAL A 50 -1.01 7.79 1.21
N ASP A 51 -1.41 9.06 1.24
CA ASP A 51 -1.64 9.78 2.49
C ASP A 51 -3.12 9.67 2.91
N LYS A 52 -3.37 9.43 4.22
CA LYS A 52 -4.70 9.40 4.85
C LYS A 52 -5.71 8.50 4.13
N GLY A 53 -5.29 7.27 3.77
CA GLY A 53 -6.13 6.32 3.05
C GLY A 53 -6.49 6.76 1.63
N GLY A 54 -5.74 7.74 1.08
CA GLY A 54 -5.98 8.25 -0.26
C GLY A 54 -7.17 9.22 -0.39
N ASN A 55 -7.77 9.69 0.71
CA ASN A 55 -8.98 10.52 0.69
C ASN A 55 -8.88 11.76 -0.23
N SER A 56 -7.69 12.32 -0.40
CA SER A 56 -7.47 13.48 -1.27
C SER A 56 -7.34 13.16 -2.76
N LEU A 57 -7.27 11.88 -3.13
CA LEU A 57 -7.07 11.41 -4.50
C LEU A 57 -8.36 10.99 -5.21
N GLY A 58 -9.50 11.03 -4.52
CA GLY A 58 -10.80 10.66 -5.06
C GLY A 58 -11.19 9.21 -4.73
N ALA A 59 -12.07 8.63 -5.57
CA ALA A 59 -12.69 7.34 -5.28
C ALA A 59 -11.75 6.13 -5.42
N GLU A 60 -10.73 6.22 -6.25
CA GLU A 60 -9.83 5.11 -6.59
C GLU A 60 -8.34 5.49 -6.39
N PRO A 61 -7.91 5.80 -5.14
CA PRO A 61 -6.56 6.31 -4.87
C PRO A 61 -5.45 5.31 -5.25
N TYR A 62 -5.66 4.03 -5.03
CA TYR A 62 -4.68 3.00 -5.34
C TYR A 62 -4.60 2.68 -6.84
N LYS A 63 -5.71 2.83 -7.56
CA LYS A 63 -5.67 2.79 -9.03
C LYS A 63 -4.84 3.95 -9.58
N PHE A 64 -5.02 5.15 -9.04
CA PHE A 64 -4.19 6.29 -9.40
C PHE A 64 -2.70 6.02 -9.09
N PHE A 65 -2.40 5.43 -7.94
CA PHE A 65 -1.04 5.02 -7.58
C PHE A 65 -0.48 3.98 -8.55
N GLN A 66 -1.25 2.97 -8.89
CA GLN A 66 -0.86 1.96 -9.87
C GLN A 66 -0.54 2.57 -11.24
N ASP A 67 -1.45 3.39 -11.76
CA ASP A 67 -1.33 3.96 -13.11
C ASP A 67 -0.17 4.97 -13.23
N ASN A 68 0.15 5.70 -12.17
CA ASN A 68 1.15 6.78 -12.21
C ASN A 68 2.48 6.44 -11.52
N PHE A 69 2.57 5.34 -10.79
CA PHE A 69 3.79 4.91 -10.11
C PHE A 69 4.22 3.49 -10.56
N ILE A 70 3.39 2.47 -10.29
CA ILE A 70 3.79 1.08 -10.56
C ILE A 70 3.91 0.82 -12.06
N THR A 71 2.90 1.18 -12.84
CA THR A 71 2.84 0.88 -14.28
C THR A 71 4.01 1.48 -15.05
N PRO A 72 4.38 2.78 -14.91
CA PRO A 72 5.52 3.33 -15.63
C PRO A 72 6.85 2.70 -15.21
N ILE A 73 7.06 2.41 -13.91
CA ILE A 73 8.29 1.75 -13.43
C ILE A 73 8.36 0.31 -13.95
N SER A 74 7.26 -0.43 -13.89
CA SER A 74 7.14 -1.79 -14.43
C SER A 74 7.52 -1.85 -15.90
N ALA A 75 6.97 -0.93 -16.71
CA ALA A 75 7.24 -0.86 -18.14
C ALA A 75 8.69 -0.48 -18.46
N ALA A 76 9.25 0.50 -17.75
CA ALA A 76 10.60 1.00 -17.99
C ALA A 76 11.68 -0.01 -17.61
N LEU A 77 11.48 -0.77 -16.55
CA LEU A 77 12.46 -1.71 -15.99
C LEU A 77 12.26 -3.16 -16.43
N ASP A 78 11.22 -3.46 -17.23
CA ASP A 78 10.82 -4.82 -17.60
C ASP A 78 10.62 -5.73 -16.33
N VAL A 79 10.01 -5.14 -15.29
CA VAL A 79 9.66 -5.83 -14.04
C VAL A 79 8.16 -6.02 -13.98
N PRO A 80 7.63 -7.25 -14.02
CA PRO A 80 6.19 -7.49 -13.98
C PRO A 80 5.52 -6.89 -12.74
N SER A 81 4.28 -6.39 -12.88
CA SER A 81 3.56 -5.74 -11.77
C SER A 81 3.39 -6.63 -10.55
N ASN A 82 3.26 -7.95 -10.72
CA ASN A 82 3.19 -8.92 -9.63
C ASN A 82 4.54 -9.16 -8.92
N HIS A 83 5.63 -8.54 -9.38
CA HIS A 83 6.91 -8.47 -8.68
C HIS A 83 7.06 -7.21 -7.81
N PHE A 84 6.01 -6.41 -7.70
CA PHE A 84 5.91 -5.33 -6.71
C PHE A 84 5.23 -5.87 -5.46
N LEU A 85 6.00 -6.25 -4.46
CA LEU A 85 5.43 -6.65 -3.17
C LEU A 85 5.14 -5.41 -2.34
N ILE A 86 3.89 -5.29 -1.91
CA ILE A 86 3.39 -4.12 -1.16
C ILE A 86 2.91 -4.55 0.22
N ILE A 87 3.16 -3.72 1.21
CA ILE A 87 2.54 -3.82 2.53
C ILE A 87 2.01 -2.44 2.94
N PRO A 88 0.89 -2.37 3.67
CA PRO A 88 0.35 -1.09 4.07
C PRO A 88 1.15 -0.47 5.21
N GLY A 89 1.21 0.87 5.23
CA GLY A 89 1.66 1.65 6.36
C GLY A 89 0.49 2.29 7.13
N ASN A 90 0.80 3.14 8.09
CA ASN A 90 -0.22 3.80 8.87
C ASN A 90 -0.96 4.92 8.11
N HIS A 91 -0.37 5.45 7.04
CA HIS A 91 -1.03 6.41 6.15
C HIS A 91 -1.93 5.76 5.09
N ASP A 92 -1.79 4.47 4.83
CA ASP A 92 -2.70 3.72 3.97
C ASP A 92 -4.05 3.41 4.66
N ILE A 93 -4.15 3.72 5.95
CA ILE A 93 -5.37 3.55 6.74
C ILE A 93 -6.28 4.78 6.58
N ASN A 94 -7.51 4.54 6.14
CA ASN A 94 -8.53 5.59 6.14
C ASN A 94 -9.09 5.80 7.55
N LYS A 95 -8.65 6.88 8.18
CA LYS A 95 -8.99 7.21 9.59
C LYS A 95 -10.47 7.58 9.79
N GLU A 96 -11.20 7.91 8.72
CA GLU A 96 -12.65 8.19 8.81
C GLU A 96 -13.47 6.96 9.21
N PHE A 97 -12.93 5.76 8.95
CA PHE A 97 -13.55 4.49 9.34
C PHE A 97 -13.07 3.95 10.70
N ILE A 98 -12.25 4.71 11.43
CA ILE A 98 -11.83 4.33 12.78
C ILE A 98 -12.96 4.63 13.77
N LYS A 99 -13.40 3.60 14.50
CA LYS A 99 -14.39 3.73 15.57
C LYS A 99 -13.67 4.07 16.87
N VAL A 100 -13.77 5.33 17.31
CA VAL A 100 -13.07 5.85 18.50
C VAL A 100 -13.38 5.02 19.77
N ASP A 101 -14.61 4.56 19.94
CA ASP A 101 -15.02 3.73 21.09
C ASP A 101 -14.27 2.40 21.13
N ASN A 102 -14.01 1.79 19.97
CA ASN A 102 -13.25 0.56 19.89
C ASN A 102 -11.75 0.79 20.19
N GLU A 103 -11.18 1.86 19.67
CA GLU A 103 -9.79 2.23 19.96
C GLU A 103 -9.59 2.52 21.44
N PHE A 104 -10.53 3.26 22.06
CA PHE A 104 -10.48 3.52 23.49
C PHE A 104 -10.61 2.22 24.31
N TYR A 105 -11.57 1.36 23.98
CA TYR A 105 -11.74 0.08 24.64
C TYR A 105 -10.50 -0.80 24.56
N LEU A 106 -9.86 -0.88 23.38
CA LEU A 106 -8.63 -1.62 23.19
C LEU A 106 -7.46 -1.03 23.99
N SER A 107 -7.31 0.29 24.02
CA SER A 107 -6.23 0.95 24.75
C SER A 107 -6.32 0.72 26.27
N GLU A 108 -7.53 0.70 26.83
CA GLU A 108 -7.77 0.55 28.28
C GLU A 108 -7.83 -0.90 28.76
N LYS A 109 -8.25 -1.82 27.90
CA LYS A 109 -8.57 -3.21 28.27
C LYS A 109 -7.69 -4.26 27.59
N LEU A 110 -6.79 -3.85 26.71
CA LEU A 110 -6.02 -4.79 25.92
C LEU A 110 -5.14 -5.70 26.79
N ASN A 111 -5.36 -6.99 26.64
CA ASN A 111 -4.52 -8.06 27.15
C ASN A 111 -4.41 -9.17 26.10
N CYS A 112 -3.50 -10.13 26.27
CA CYS A 112 -3.25 -11.18 25.28
C CYS A 112 -4.51 -11.94 24.85
N LYS A 113 -5.43 -12.24 25.79
CA LYS A 113 -6.67 -12.95 25.47
C LYS A 113 -7.60 -12.10 24.63
N LEU A 114 -7.77 -10.83 24.98
CA LEU A 114 -8.62 -9.90 24.24
C LEU A 114 -8.06 -9.60 22.86
N ALA A 115 -6.72 -9.42 22.76
CA ALA A 115 -6.05 -9.22 21.48
C ALA A 115 -6.29 -10.40 20.53
N ASN A 116 -6.09 -11.63 21.00
CA ASN A 116 -6.32 -12.81 20.19
C ASN A 116 -7.80 -12.94 19.77
N GLN A 117 -8.74 -12.69 20.68
CA GLN A 117 -10.17 -12.70 20.34
C GLN A 117 -10.49 -11.63 19.29
N TYR A 118 -9.94 -10.42 19.43
CA TYR A 118 -10.14 -9.33 18.48
C TYR A 118 -9.63 -9.68 17.08
N VAL A 119 -8.44 -10.30 16.98
CA VAL A 119 -7.90 -10.77 15.70
C VAL A 119 -8.79 -11.86 15.09
N GLU A 120 -9.27 -12.81 15.88
CA GLU A 120 -10.20 -13.83 15.38
C GLU A 120 -11.54 -13.23 14.93
N ASP A 121 -12.07 -12.25 15.65
CA ASP A 121 -13.30 -11.54 15.26
C ASP A 121 -13.12 -10.78 13.93
N LEU A 122 -11.93 -10.19 13.68
CA LEU A 122 -11.60 -9.56 12.41
C LEU A 122 -11.52 -10.57 11.27
N LYS A 123 -10.84 -11.71 11.49
CA LYS A 123 -10.73 -12.78 10.48
C LYS A 123 -12.10 -13.35 10.09
N ASN A 124 -13.00 -13.44 11.03
CA ASN A 124 -14.34 -13.99 10.82
C ASN A 124 -15.36 -12.92 10.38
N GLU A 125 -14.92 -11.71 10.02
CA GLU A 125 -15.75 -10.59 9.59
C GLU A 125 -16.84 -10.18 10.61
N ILE A 126 -16.70 -10.57 11.88
CA ILE A 126 -17.60 -10.21 12.96
C ILE A 126 -17.52 -8.72 13.28
N LYS A 127 -16.35 -8.10 13.01
CA LYS A 127 -16.10 -6.67 13.19
C LYS A 127 -15.88 -5.97 11.87
N ASP A 128 -16.55 -4.85 11.69
CA ASP A 128 -16.57 -4.04 10.48
C ASP A 128 -15.36 -3.06 10.36
N GLU A 129 -14.27 -3.35 11.07
CA GLU A 129 -13.10 -2.46 11.12
C GLU A 129 -12.15 -2.62 9.94
N ASN A 130 -12.37 -3.64 9.11
CA ASN A 130 -11.61 -3.84 7.88
C ASN A 130 -11.86 -2.74 6.83
N LYS A 131 -12.95 -1.97 6.95
CA LYS A 131 -13.24 -0.85 6.04
C LYS A 131 -12.13 0.19 5.97
N ARG A 132 -11.41 0.40 7.06
CA ARG A 132 -10.31 1.37 7.10
C ARG A 132 -9.14 1.01 6.18
N ILE A 133 -9.01 -0.26 5.80
CA ILE A 133 -7.94 -0.78 4.92
C ILE A 133 -8.50 -1.47 3.67
N GLU A 134 -9.80 -1.44 3.46
CA GLU A 134 -10.49 -2.18 2.39
C GLU A 134 -9.98 -1.82 1.00
N GLN A 135 -9.77 -0.54 0.73
CA GLN A 135 -9.26 -0.08 -0.57
C GLN A 135 -7.86 -0.62 -0.86
N PHE A 136 -6.98 -0.63 0.15
CA PHE A 136 -5.65 -1.25 0.01
C PHE A 136 -5.76 -2.75 -0.26
N LYS A 137 -6.61 -3.46 0.48
CA LYS A 137 -6.81 -4.91 0.29
C LYS A 137 -7.37 -5.26 -1.08
N THR A 138 -8.27 -4.43 -1.61
CA THR A 138 -8.78 -4.59 -2.98
C THR A 138 -7.65 -4.41 -3.99
N PHE A 139 -6.86 -3.36 -3.83
CA PHE A 139 -5.71 -3.09 -4.68
C PHE A 139 -4.66 -4.22 -4.63
N GLU A 140 -4.32 -4.73 -3.44
CA GLU A 140 -3.40 -5.86 -3.28
C GLU A 140 -3.86 -7.10 -4.06
N LYS A 141 -5.15 -7.44 -3.96
CA LYS A 141 -5.75 -8.55 -4.71
C LYS A 141 -5.64 -8.37 -6.21
N GLU A 142 -5.98 -7.18 -6.70
CA GLU A 142 -5.95 -6.86 -8.13
C GLU A 142 -4.52 -6.89 -8.67
N LEU A 143 -3.57 -6.25 -7.98
CA LEU A 143 -2.17 -6.18 -8.37
C LEU A 143 -1.53 -7.57 -8.53
N HIS A 144 -1.85 -8.49 -7.63
CA HIS A 144 -1.28 -9.83 -7.60
C HIS A 144 -2.20 -10.90 -8.18
N SER A 145 -3.39 -10.55 -8.65
CA SER A 145 -4.41 -11.50 -9.13
C SER A 145 -4.71 -12.59 -8.09
N LEU A 146 -4.84 -12.21 -6.84
CA LEU A 146 -5.05 -13.12 -5.71
C LEU A 146 -6.53 -13.41 -5.48
N THR A 147 -6.81 -14.58 -4.92
CA THR A 147 -8.15 -14.92 -4.38
C THR A 147 -8.32 -14.41 -2.96
N GLU A 148 -7.23 -14.30 -2.20
CA GLU A 148 -7.17 -13.84 -0.81
C GLU A 148 -6.09 -12.77 -0.64
N ASN A 149 -6.15 -11.97 0.43
CA ASN A 149 -5.14 -10.97 0.74
C ASN A 149 -3.93 -11.61 1.44
N TYR A 150 -2.74 -10.99 1.31
CA TYR A 150 -1.59 -11.29 2.18
C TYR A 150 -1.76 -10.65 3.56
N THR A 151 -2.33 -9.43 3.58
CA THR A 151 -2.57 -8.65 4.80
C THR A 151 -3.89 -9.02 5.44
N PHE A 152 -3.90 -9.09 6.76
CA PHE A 152 -5.06 -9.45 7.57
C PHE A 152 -5.91 -8.24 7.95
#